data_b9ec54517babe0ae01234efd9ef9834b
#
_entry.id   b9ec54517babe0ae01234efd9ef9834b
#
_cell.length_a   1.000
_cell.length_b   1.000
_cell.length_c   1.000
_cell.angle_alpha   90.00
_cell.angle_beta   90.00
_cell.angle_gamma   90.00
#
_symmetry.space_group_name_H-M   'P 1'
#
loop_
_entity.id
_entity.type
_entity.pdbx_description
1 polymer ?
#
loop_
_entity_poly.entity_id
_entity_poly.type
_entity_poly.pdbx_seq_one_letter_code
_entity_poly.pdbx_strand_id
1 'polypeptide(L)'
;MNKAGLYHHCGDQWCYALDNDTLHIRLKTAADDIDSVDLVHGDPFEWGKIDGKQVWRSNIQPMTKAGTNGVHDFWEIRITPPYKRLKYWFLVHANGETCEFGEKGLVSPPDRWNTWNTFIFPYIQPAEIFHAPEWIADTVWYQIFPERYHNPDAASGTEKNT
;
A
#
# COMPACT_ATOMS: atom_id res chain seq x y z
N MET A 1 11.54 12.22 -12.20
CA MET A 1 10.85 11.06 -11.59
C MET A 1 11.64 9.77 -11.79
N ASN A 2 12.05 9.12 -10.74
CA ASN A 2 12.72 7.81 -10.78
C ASN A 2 11.66 6.69 -10.85
N LYS A 3 11.37 6.21 -12.04
CA LYS A 3 10.34 5.19 -12.29
C LYS A 3 10.60 3.87 -11.55
N ALA A 4 11.86 3.52 -11.32
CA ALA A 4 12.23 2.30 -10.59
C ALA A 4 11.97 2.39 -9.08
N GLY A 5 11.81 3.60 -8.54
CA GLY A 5 11.45 3.83 -7.14
C GLY A 5 9.97 3.64 -6.83
N LEU A 6 9.11 3.65 -7.87
CA LEU A 6 7.67 3.47 -7.69
C LEU A 6 7.32 2.01 -7.43
N TYR A 7 6.57 1.76 -6.36
CA TYR A 7 6.10 0.42 -6.04
C TYR A 7 4.78 0.44 -5.29
N HIS A 8 3.87 -0.36 -5.78
CA HIS A 8 2.61 -0.71 -5.13
C HIS A 8 2.12 -2.05 -5.69
N HIS A 9 1.38 -2.79 -4.87
CA HIS A 9 0.56 -3.90 -5.33
C HIS A 9 -0.68 -4.03 -4.44
N CYS A 10 -1.76 -4.57 -4.97
CA CYS A 10 -3.01 -4.72 -4.22
C CYS A 10 -2.93 -5.94 -3.30
N GLY A 11 -2.47 -5.73 -2.07
CA GLY A 11 -2.31 -6.77 -1.05
C GLY A 11 -1.25 -6.42 -0.01
N ASP A 12 -1.07 -7.30 0.96
CA ASP A 12 -0.11 -7.22 2.05
C ASP A 12 -0.13 -5.85 2.76
N GLN A 13 1.04 -5.30 3.05
CA GLN A 13 1.19 -3.97 3.68
C GLN A 13 0.89 -2.78 2.76
N TRP A 14 0.59 -3.02 1.47
CA TRP A 14 0.40 -1.96 0.48
C TRP A 14 -1.07 -1.61 0.24
N CYS A 15 -1.95 -2.60 0.38
CA CYS A 15 -3.39 -2.39 0.29
C CYS A 15 -4.10 -3.44 1.12
N TYR A 16 -4.66 -3.04 2.26
CA TYR A 16 -5.34 -3.95 3.19
C TYR A 16 -6.50 -3.29 3.91
N ALA A 17 -7.41 -4.09 4.43
CA ALA A 17 -8.50 -3.62 5.27
C ALA A 17 -8.01 -3.34 6.70
N LEU A 18 -8.20 -2.12 7.18
CA LEU A 18 -7.96 -1.73 8.57
C LEU A 18 -9.07 -2.23 9.49
N ASP A 19 -10.30 -2.16 8.99
CA ASP A 19 -11.53 -2.57 9.66
C ASP A 19 -12.56 -3.02 8.61
N ASN A 20 -13.79 -3.25 9.05
CA ASN A 20 -14.87 -3.76 8.20
C ASN A 20 -15.25 -2.84 7.03
N ASP A 21 -14.83 -1.58 7.04
CA ASP A 21 -15.29 -0.56 6.11
C ASP A 21 -14.16 0.26 5.47
N THR A 22 -12.94 0.19 6.02
CA THR A 22 -11.84 1.07 5.67
C THR A 22 -10.65 0.32 5.06
N LEU A 23 -10.21 0.75 3.88
CA LEU A 23 -8.97 0.31 3.24
C LEU A 23 -7.83 1.28 3.55
N HIS A 24 -6.67 0.76 3.85
CA HIS A 24 -5.41 1.48 3.87
C HIS A 24 -4.63 1.20 2.59
N ILE A 25 -4.22 2.24 1.89
CA ILE A 25 -3.49 2.15 0.63
C ILE A 25 -2.19 2.92 0.77
N ARG A 26 -1.09 2.29 0.38
CA ARG A 26 0.26 2.85 0.46
C ARG A 26 0.97 2.77 -0.89
N LEU A 27 1.62 3.85 -1.30
CA LEU A 27 2.53 3.90 -2.44
C LEU A 27 3.96 4.17 -1.93
N LYS A 28 4.94 3.47 -2.48
CA LYS A 28 6.37 3.75 -2.28
C LYS A 28 6.92 4.49 -3.50
N THR A 29 7.74 5.50 -3.26
CA THR A 29 8.47 6.25 -4.29
C THR A 29 9.95 6.37 -3.91
N ALA A 30 10.83 6.81 -4.82
CA ALA A 30 12.16 7.23 -4.42
C ALA A 30 12.08 8.45 -3.50
N ALA A 31 13.03 8.58 -2.57
CA ALA A 31 13.06 9.71 -1.64
C ALA A 31 13.26 11.03 -2.39
N ASP A 32 12.48 12.05 -1.99
CA ASP A 32 12.56 13.44 -2.48
C ASP A 32 12.42 13.58 -4.01
N ASP A 33 11.78 12.62 -4.67
CA ASP A 33 11.63 12.57 -6.14
C ASP A 33 10.23 12.99 -6.62
N ILE A 34 9.22 12.94 -5.75
CA ILE A 34 7.81 13.18 -6.07
C ILE A 34 7.29 14.37 -5.29
N ASP A 35 6.60 15.30 -5.98
CA ASP A 35 6.02 16.50 -5.38
C ASP A 35 4.72 16.17 -4.62
N SER A 36 3.85 15.38 -5.25
CA SER A 36 2.58 14.93 -4.65
C SER A 36 2.05 13.68 -5.35
N VAL A 37 1.12 13.00 -4.67
CA VAL A 37 0.40 11.84 -5.20
C VAL A 37 -1.09 12.01 -4.92
N ASP A 38 -1.91 11.75 -5.95
CA ASP A 38 -3.36 11.62 -5.80
C ASP A 38 -3.79 10.20 -6.08
N LEU A 39 -4.78 9.72 -5.34
CA LEU A 39 -5.48 8.48 -5.62
C LEU A 39 -6.73 8.77 -6.44
N VAL A 40 -6.83 8.19 -7.63
CA VAL A 40 -8.07 8.13 -8.41
C VAL A 40 -8.77 6.83 -8.04
N HIS A 41 -9.99 6.90 -7.52
CA HIS A 41 -10.66 5.72 -7.00
C HIS A 41 -12.19 5.77 -7.16
N GLY A 42 -12.83 4.61 -7.14
CA GLY A 42 -14.28 4.46 -7.19
C GLY A 42 -14.72 3.00 -7.21
N ASP A 43 -16.04 2.77 -7.25
CA ASP A 43 -16.59 1.43 -7.43
C ASP A 43 -16.34 0.94 -8.86
N PRO A 44 -15.83 -0.29 -9.08
CA PRO A 44 -15.54 -0.81 -10.43
C PRO A 44 -16.76 -0.89 -11.35
N PHE A 45 -17.97 -0.90 -10.78
CA PHE A 45 -19.23 -1.05 -11.53
C PHE A 45 -20.02 0.26 -11.67
N GLU A 46 -19.55 1.37 -11.10
CA GLU A 46 -20.20 2.67 -11.26
C GLU A 46 -19.71 3.39 -12.51
N TRP A 47 -20.61 3.50 -13.51
CA TRP A 47 -20.37 4.15 -14.78
C TRP A 47 -21.36 5.27 -15.02
N GLY A 48 -20.90 6.31 -15.70
CA GLY A 48 -21.70 7.43 -16.17
C GLY A 48 -21.55 7.66 -17.65
N LYS A 49 -22.06 8.79 -18.13
CA LYS A 49 -21.84 9.25 -19.51
C LYS A 49 -21.36 10.70 -19.51
N ILE A 50 -20.36 10.98 -20.32
CA ILE A 50 -19.89 12.34 -20.66
C ILE A 50 -19.83 12.40 -22.18
N ASP A 51 -20.52 13.38 -22.78
CA ASP A 51 -20.60 13.57 -24.23
C ASP A 51 -20.99 12.29 -25.00
N GLY A 52 -21.95 11.54 -24.43
CA GLY A 52 -22.45 10.28 -25.00
C GLY A 52 -21.55 9.07 -24.83
N LYS A 53 -20.32 9.22 -24.36
CA LYS A 53 -19.37 8.13 -24.09
C LYS A 53 -19.49 7.65 -22.66
N GLN A 54 -19.37 6.34 -22.47
CA GLN A 54 -19.29 5.76 -21.11
C GLN A 54 -18.00 6.19 -20.43
N VAL A 55 -18.13 6.64 -19.16
CA VAL A 55 -17.02 7.04 -18.32
C VAL A 55 -17.19 6.36 -16.97
N TRP A 56 -16.12 5.79 -16.48
CA TRP A 56 -16.10 5.28 -15.10
C TRP A 56 -16.18 6.45 -14.10
N ARG A 57 -17.05 6.33 -13.10
CA ARG A 57 -17.21 7.34 -12.05
C ARG A 57 -16.11 7.19 -11.02
N SER A 58 -15.27 8.19 -10.91
CA SER A 58 -14.15 8.22 -9.98
C SER A 58 -14.12 9.50 -9.18
N ASN A 59 -13.51 9.41 -8.00
CA ASN A 59 -13.10 10.52 -7.16
C ASN A 59 -11.58 10.64 -7.22
N ILE A 60 -11.06 11.83 -6.95
CA ILE A 60 -9.63 12.09 -6.82
C ILE A 60 -9.39 12.62 -5.42
N GLN A 61 -8.47 12.00 -4.69
CA GLN A 61 -8.12 12.43 -3.34
C GLN A 61 -6.59 12.46 -3.16
N PRO A 62 -6.05 13.53 -2.56
CA PRO A 62 -4.63 13.64 -2.29
C PRO A 62 -4.19 12.62 -1.23
N MET A 63 -3.03 12.02 -1.46
CA MET A 63 -2.36 11.17 -0.48
C MET A 63 -1.43 11.98 0.40
N THR A 64 -1.18 11.49 1.61
CA THR A 64 -0.27 12.12 2.57
C THR A 64 1.08 11.42 2.54
N LYS A 65 2.18 12.17 2.49
CA LYS A 65 3.53 11.63 2.73
C LYS A 65 3.63 11.26 4.20
N ALA A 66 3.58 9.97 4.50
CA ALA A 66 3.55 9.45 5.87
C ALA A 66 4.95 9.34 6.48
N GLY A 67 5.99 9.24 5.65
CA GLY A 67 7.37 9.17 6.14
C GLY A 67 8.37 8.84 5.06
N THR A 68 9.63 8.77 5.47
CA THR A 68 10.76 8.37 4.64
C THR A 68 11.69 7.44 5.43
N ASN A 69 12.41 6.58 4.71
CA ASN A 69 13.51 5.80 5.27
C ASN A 69 14.88 6.25 4.74
N GLY A 70 14.94 7.45 4.11
CA GLY A 70 16.14 8.02 3.52
C GLY A 70 16.43 7.55 2.09
N VAL A 71 15.81 6.44 1.64
CA VAL A 71 15.93 5.90 0.27
C VAL A 71 14.59 5.99 -0.45
N HIS A 72 13.49 5.83 0.29
CA HIS A 72 12.14 5.85 -0.24
C HIS A 72 11.22 6.73 0.62
N ASP A 73 10.25 7.34 -0.03
CA ASP A 73 9.11 8.00 0.58
C ASP A 73 7.90 7.09 0.53
N PHE A 74 7.04 7.19 1.56
CA PHE A 74 5.81 6.43 1.67
C PHE A 74 4.63 7.38 1.70
N TRP A 75 3.70 7.17 0.76
CA TRP A 75 2.45 7.93 0.63
C TRP A 75 1.30 7.05 1.04
N GLU A 76 0.39 7.59 1.85
CA GLU A 76 -0.71 6.81 2.43
C GLU A 76 -2.04 7.53 2.32
N ILE A 77 -3.10 6.75 2.22
CA ILE A 77 -4.49 7.22 2.29
C ILE A 77 -5.39 6.13 2.87
N ARG A 78 -6.46 6.56 3.52
CA ARG A 78 -7.54 5.69 3.99
C ARG A 78 -8.79 5.99 3.19
N ILE A 79 -9.44 4.94 2.68
CA ILE A 79 -10.66 5.03 1.87
C ILE A 79 -11.72 4.16 2.48
N THR A 80 -12.94 4.67 2.60
CA THR A 80 -14.13 3.90 2.98
C THR A 80 -14.99 3.68 1.74
N PRO A 81 -14.79 2.59 1.00
CA PRO A 81 -15.55 2.31 -0.21
C PRO A 81 -17.00 1.91 0.13
N PRO A 82 -18.01 2.53 -0.52
CA PRO A 82 -19.42 2.32 -0.15
C PRO A 82 -19.89 0.87 -0.31
N TYR A 83 -19.25 0.12 -1.19
CA TYR A 83 -19.60 -1.30 -1.46
C TYR A 83 -18.47 -2.27 -1.08
N LYS A 84 -17.57 -1.87 -0.17
CA LYS A 84 -16.46 -2.70 0.33
C LYS A 84 -15.50 -3.21 -0.74
N ARG A 85 -15.50 -2.61 -1.91
CA ARG A 85 -14.64 -2.92 -3.05
C ARG A 85 -14.14 -1.64 -3.68
N LEU A 86 -12.96 -1.66 -4.30
CA LEU A 86 -12.34 -0.46 -4.84
C LEU A 86 -11.59 -0.76 -6.14
N LYS A 87 -11.76 0.11 -7.11
CA LYS A 87 -10.92 0.22 -8.29
C LYS A 87 -10.15 1.53 -8.18
N TYR A 88 -8.85 1.53 -8.45
CA TYR A 88 -8.02 2.71 -8.27
C TYR A 88 -6.72 2.67 -9.06
N TRP A 89 -6.09 3.83 -9.19
CA TRP A 89 -4.71 4.04 -9.63
C TRP A 89 -4.17 5.33 -9.03
N PHE A 90 -2.88 5.61 -9.22
CA PHE A 90 -2.22 6.79 -8.69
C PHE A 90 -1.94 7.79 -9.80
N LEU A 91 -2.15 9.08 -9.53
CA LEU A 91 -1.56 10.17 -10.28
C LEU A 91 -0.34 10.66 -9.50
N VAL A 92 0.82 10.56 -10.12
CA VAL A 92 2.09 10.90 -9.52
C VAL A 92 2.61 12.17 -10.18
N HIS A 93 2.84 13.20 -9.38
CA HIS A 93 3.26 14.53 -9.83
C HIS A 93 4.72 14.77 -9.46
N ALA A 94 5.54 15.14 -10.43
CA ALA A 94 6.95 15.43 -10.24
C ALA A 94 7.46 16.43 -11.29
N ASN A 95 8.11 17.50 -10.85
CA ASN A 95 8.73 18.52 -11.73
C ASN A 95 7.78 19.07 -12.80
N GLY A 96 6.50 19.29 -12.45
CA GLY A 96 5.48 19.80 -13.34
C GLY A 96 4.91 18.78 -14.35
N GLU A 97 5.32 17.54 -14.27
CA GLU A 97 4.77 16.42 -15.04
C GLU A 97 3.81 15.60 -14.17
N THR A 98 2.82 15.01 -14.80
CA THR A 98 1.90 14.06 -14.17
C THR A 98 1.93 12.74 -14.93
N CYS A 99 2.07 11.65 -14.19
CA CYS A 99 1.99 10.29 -14.72
C CYS A 99 0.90 9.50 -14.00
N GLU A 100 0.25 8.60 -14.72
CA GLU A 100 -0.62 7.58 -14.15
C GLU A 100 0.21 6.35 -13.81
N PHE A 101 0.07 5.83 -12.58
CA PHE A 101 0.66 4.57 -12.16
C PHE A 101 -0.42 3.58 -11.75
N GLY A 102 -0.54 2.51 -12.50
CA GLY A 102 -1.47 1.41 -12.30
C GLY A 102 -0.78 0.05 -12.32
N GLU A 103 -1.55 -1.02 -12.31
CA GLU A 103 -1.05 -2.40 -12.25
C GLU A 103 -0.11 -2.77 -13.40
N LYS A 104 -0.32 -2.18 -14.58
CA LYS A 104 0.53 -2.41 -15.77
C LYS A 104 1.72 -1.47 -15.86
N GLY A 105 1.92 -0.61 -14.85
CA GLY A 105 3.02 0.34 -14.78
C GLY A 105 2.61 1.79 -15.07
N LEU A 106 3.58 2.60 -15.49
CA LEU A 106 3.45 4.04 -15.73
C LEU A 106 2.95 4.36 -17.14
N VAL A 107 1.99 5.28 -17.20
CA VAL A 107 1.48 5.88 -18.45
C VAL A 107 1.62 7.40 -18.35
N SER A 108 2.17 8.03 -19.38
CA SER A 108 2.32 9.49 -19.48
C SER A 108 2.06 9.94 -20.92
N PRO A 109 1.21 10.96 -21.13
CA PRO A 109 0.36 11.60 -20.14
C PRO A 109 -0.75 10.66 -19.64
N PRO A 110 -1.40 10.97 -18.48
CA PRO A 110 -2.52 10.20 -18.00
C PRO A 110 -3.66 10.15 -19.02
N ASP A 111 -4.25 8.98 -19.22
CA ASP A 111 -5.40 8.81 -20.11
C ASP A 111 -6.65 8.45 -19.31
N ARG A 112 -7.51 9.43 -19.04
CA ARG A 112 -8.77 9.24 -18.32
C ARG A 112 -9.73 8.22 -18.95
N TRP A 113 -9.52 7.86 -20.21
CA TRP A 113 -10.30 6.85 -20.92
C TRP A 113 -9.72 5.45 -20.78
N ASN A 114 -8.45 5.35 -20.36
CA ASN A 114 -7.77 4.09 -20.14
C ASN A 114 -8.10 3.56 -18.74
N THR A 115 -9.19 2.83 -18.62
CA THR A 115 -9.64 2.23 -17.37
C THR A 115 -9.09 0.83 -17.12
N TRP A 116 -8.09 0.40 -17.90
CA TRP A 116 -7.50 -0.94 -17.84
C TRP A 116 -6.20 -1.02 -17.06
N ASN A 117 -5.55 0.13 -16.80
CA ASN A 117 -4.33 0.23 -15.99
C ASN A 117 -4.69 0.52 -14.53
N THR A 118 -5.37 -0.41 -13.88
CA THR A 118 -5.96 -0.17 -12.56
C THR A 118 -5.71 -1.31 -11.61
N PHE A 119 -5.52 -0.99 -10.35
CA PHE A 119 -5.58 -1.93 -9.24
C PHE A 119 -7.04 -2.17 -8.86
N ILE A 120 -7.36 -3.38 -8.40
CA ILE A 120 -8.69 -3.74 -7.92
C ILE A 120 -8.56 -4.44 -6.58
N PHE A 121 -9.15 -3.84 -5.54
CA PHE A 121 -9.41 -4.52 -4.29
C PHE A 121 -10.82 -5.13 -4.35
N PRO A 122 -10.94 -6.47 -4.38
CA PRO A 122 -12.19 -7.12 -4.77
C PRO A 122 -13.29 -6.96 -3.74
N TYR A 123 -12.98 -7.10 -2.45
CA TYR A 123 -13.95 -6.97 -1.36
C TYR A 123 -13.27 -7.00 0.00
N ILE A 124 -13.79 -6.20 0.97
CA ILE A 124 -13.36 -6.27 2.37
C ILE A 124 -14.05 -7.46 3.04
N GLN A 125 -13.28 -8.51 3.32
CA GLN A 125 -13.75 -9.69 4.01
C GLN A 125 -13.45 -9.58 5.51
N PRO A 126 -14.47 -9.55 6.38
CA PRO A 126 -14.23 -9.43 7.83
C PRO A 126 -13.33 -10.53 8.40
N ALA A 127 -13.38 -11.73 7.83
CA ALA A 127 -12.57 -12.87 8.27
C ALA A 127 -11.07 -12.73 7.95
N GLU A 128 -10.70 -11.84 7.02
CA GLU A 128 -9.32 -11.59 6.60
C GLU A 128 -8.69 -10.40 7.34
N ILE A 129 -9.48 -9.68 8.15
CA ILE A 129 -8.98 -8.54 8.92
C ILE A 129 -8.20 -9.06 10.12
N PHE A 130 -6.92 -8.67 10.17
CA PHE A 130 -6.08 -9.02 11.31
C PHE A 130 -6.45 -8.21 12.55
N HIS A 131 -6.87 -8.89 13.59
CA HIS A 131 -7.11 -8.32 14.91
C HIS A 131 -6.00 -8.79 15.87
N ALA A 132 -5.07 -7.89 16.17
CA ALA A 132 -4.09 -8.18 17.20
C ALA A 132 -4.79 -8.28 18.59
N PRO A 133 -4.46 -9.28 19.42
CA PRO A 133 -4.95 -9.30 20.81
C PRO A 133 -4.57 -8.01 21.53
N GLU A 134 -5.48 -7.49 22.36
CA GLU A 134 -5.30 -6.21 23.08
C GLU A 134 -4.00 -6.15 23.89
N TRP A 135 -3.61 -7.25 24.49
CA TRP A 135 -2.40 -7.34 25.32
C TRP A 135 -1.08 -7.18 24.55
N ILE A 136 -1.07 -7.31 23.20
CA ILE A 136 0.16 -7.19 22.40
C ILE A 136 0.76 -5.79 22.46
N ALA A 137 -0.08 -4.75 22.51
CA ALA A 137 0.37 -3.36 22.52
C ALA A 137 1.19 -3.01 23.77
N ASP A 138 0.90 -3.69 24.90
CA ASP A 138 1.50 -3.43 26.21
C ASP A 138 2.57 -4.47 26.58
N THR A 139 3.01 -5.29 25.61
CA THR A 139 3.92 -6.42 25.87
C THR A 139 5.28 -6.19 25.20
N VAL A 140 6.33 -6.38 25.98
CA VAL A 140 7.70 -6.47 25.47
C VAL A 140 8.07 -7.94 25.29
N TRP A 141 8.37 -8.32 24.05
CA TRP A 141 8.78 -9.68 23.73
C TRP A 141 10.29 -9.83 23.87
N TYR A 142 10.69 -10.86 24.60
CA TYR A 142 12.09 -11.24 24.70
C TYR A 142 12.23 -12.73 24.40
N GLN A 143 12.93 -13.06 23.29
CA GLN A 143 13.18 -14.44 22.92
C GLN A 143 14.57 -14.88 23.42
N ILE A 144 14.60 -15.91 24.25
CA ILE A 144 15.82 -16.48 24.79
C ILE A 144 16.09 -17.80 24.08
N PHE A 145 17.31 -17.95 23.55
CA PHE A 145 17.83 -19.23 23.06
C PHE A 145 18.79 -19.77 24.14
N PRO A 146 18.36 -20.68 25.04
CA PRO A 146 19.16 -21.14 26.17
C PRO A 146 20.53 -21.68 25.76
N GLU A 147 20.63 -22.38 24.63
CA GLU A 147 21.86 -22.95 24.09
C GLU A 147 22.89 -21.92 23.60
N ARG A 148 22.47 -20.64 23.46
CA ARG A 148 23.34 -19.54 23.04
C ARG A 148 23.74 -18.62 24.18
N TYR A 149 23.22 -18.89 25.40
CA TYR A 149 23.59 -18.16 26.59
C TYR A 149 24.93 -18.66 27.15
N HIS A 150 25.56 -17.81 27.97
CA HIS A 150 26.76 -18.17 28.67
C HIS A 150 26.49 -19.39 29.58
N ASN A 151 27.20 -20.48 29.35
CA ASN A 151 27.20 -21.63 30.22
C ASN A 151 28.31 -21.45 31.24
N PRO A 152 27.99 -21.21 32.56
CA PRO A 152 29.01 -21.04 33.59
C PRO A 152 29.77 -22.35 33.88
N ASP A 153 29.21 -23.50 33.51
CA ASP A 153 29.85 -24.81 33.61
C ASP A 153 30.37 -25.27 32.27
N ALA A 154 31.63 -24.97 32.02
CA ALA A 154 32.26 -25.28 30.72
C ALA A 154 32.38 -26.81 30.49
N ALA A 155 32.20 -27.64 31.52
CA ALA A 155 32.23 -29.10 31.40
C ALA A 155 30.92 -29.68 30.86
N SER A 156 29.83 -28.94 30.84
CA SER A 156 28.50 -29.36 30.35
C SER A 156 28.14 -28.80 28.96
N GLY A 157 29.11 -28.18 28.29
CA GLY A 157 28.89 -27.63 26.92
C GLY A 157 28.68 -28.71 25.89
N THR A 158 27.66 -28.56 25.04
CA THR A 158 27.45 -29.39 23.85
C THR A 158 28.70 -29.38 22.98
N GLU A 159 29.12 -30.55 22.53
CA GLU A 159 30.25 -30.72 21.60
C GLU A 159 30.09 -29.78 20.41
N LYS A 160 31.17 -29.07 20.08
CA LYS A 160 31.22 -28.28 18.85
C LYS A 160 31.20 -29.27 17.69
N ASN A 161 30.13 -29.25 16.90
CA ASN A 161 30.14 -29.91 15.62
C ASN A 161 31.26 -29.27 14.76
N THR A 162 32.33 -29.97 14.58
CA THR A 162 33.42 -29.68 13.64
C THR A 162 33.00 -30.00 12.22
#